data_0fe417451b4f2d2bd163b30050da068d
#
_entry.id   0fe417451b4f2d2bd163b30050da068d
#
_cell.length_a   1.000
_cell.length_b   1.000
_cell.length_c   1.000
_cell.angle_alpha   90.00
_cell.angle_beta   90.00
_cell.angle_gamma   90.00
#
_symmetry.space_group_name_H-M   'P 1'
#
loop_
_entity.id
_entity.type
_entity.pdbx_description
1 polymer ?
#
loop_
_entity_poly.entity_id
_entity_poly.type
_entity_poly.pdbx_seq_one_letter_code
_entity_poly.pdbx_strand_id
1 'polypeptide(L)'
;VAGIDLHRISLGALIIALCLLVDDAMTTVDAMLRRLGAGDTKDQAATFAYRTLAAPMLIGTLVTIASFVPIGFAKSSAGEYTFSIFSVVGISLIVSWLVAVIFAPLLGKAILKAPKVEAEPKQSKIEAGYGSFLKGAIRMPWLTIGVTLGAFAVALFLVRYVPQQFFPASDRPE
;
A
#
# COMPACT_ATOMS: atom_id res chain seq x y z
N VAL A 1 -22.89 15.80 0.76
CA VAL A 1 -23.16 15.43 2.15
C VAL A 1 -22.09 15.99 3.09
N ALA A 2 -20.83 16.10 2.70
CA ALA A 2 -19.75 16.66 3.51
C ALA A 2 -19.19 18.00 2.99
N GLY A 3 -19.89 18.69 2.07
CA GLY A 3 -19.42 19.95 1.48
C GLY A 3 -18.14 19.86 0.65
N ILE A 4 -17.74 18.65 0.27
CA ILE A 4 -16.55 18.40 -0.55
C ILE A 4 -17.01 18.30 -1.99
N ASP A 5 -16.67 19.30 -2.80
CA ASP A 5 -17.01 19.30 -4.22
C ASP A 5 -16.19 18.27 -4.98
N LEU A 6 -16.84 17.61 -5.93
CA LEU A 6 -16.21 16.57 -6.76
C LEU A 6 -15.37 17.21 -7.86
N HIS A 7 -14.19 17.73 -7.50
CA HIS A 7 -13.25 18.32 -8.43
C HIS A 7 -12.35 17.25 -9.09
N ARG A 8 -11.72 17.58 -10.22
CA ARG A 8 -10.75 16.71 -10.90
C ARG A 8 -9.64 16.23 -9.95
N ILE A 9 -9.30 17.05 -8.97
CA ILE A 9 -8.29 16.76 -7.94
C ILE A 9 -8.79 15.69 -6.98
N SER A 10 -10.07 15.76 -6.56
CA SER A 10 -10.69 14.74 -5.70
C SER A 10 -10.79 13.38 -6.39
N LEU A 11 -11.01 13.36 -7.72
CA LEU A 11 -10.95 12.12 -8.51
C LEU A 11 -9.53 11.54 -8.55
N GLY A 12 -8.50 12.37 -8.71
CA GLY A 12 -7.11 11.93 -8.61
C GLY A 12 -6.78 11.34 -7.24
N ALA A 13 -7.25 11.98 -6.16
CA ALA A 13 -7.12 11.49 -4.79
C ALA A 13 -7.82 10.14 -4.60
N LEU A 14 -8.99 9.95 -5.21
CA LEU A 14 -9.73 8.69 -5.16
C LEU A 14 -8.98 7.56 -5.87
N ILE A 15 -8.33 7.85 -7.01
CA ILE A 15 -7.50 6.86 -7.73
C ILE A 15 -6.33 6.43 -6.86
N ILE A 16 -5.64 7.38 -6.22
CA ILE A 16 -4.55 7.08 -5.27
C ILE A 16 -5.08 6.24 -4.12
N ALA A 17 -6.21 6.61 -3.54
CA ALA A 17 -6.85 5.86 -2.47
C ALA A 17 -7.20 4.44 -2.91
N LEU A 18 -7.73 4.23 -4.12
CA LEU A 18 -8.04 2.90 -4.65
C LEU A 18 -6.80 2.01 -4.76
N CYS A 19 -5.66 2.56 -5.19
CA CYS A 19 -4.41 1.80 -5.23
C CYS A 19 -3.98 1.32 -3.84
N LEU A 20 -4.09 2.19 -2.83
CA LEU A 20 -3.76 1.86 -1.43
C LEU A 20 -4.80 0.92 -0.78
N LEU A 21 -6.04 0.95 -1.28
CA LEU A 21 -7.18 0.21 -0.76
C LEU A 21 -7.08 -1.29 -1.01
N VAL A 22 -6.50 -1.67 -2.14
CA VAL A 22 -6.36 -3.08 -2.55
C VAL A 22 -5.34 -3.82 -1.69
N ASP A 23 -4.33 -3.13 -1.18
CA ASP A 23 -3.20 -3.71 -0.47
C ASP A 23 -3.63 -4.42 0.83
N ASP A 24 -4.47 -3.79 1.63
CA ASP A 24 -4.97 -4.33 2.90
C ASP A 24 -5.78 -5.63 2.70
N ALA A 25 -6.69 -5.62 1.72
CA ALA A 25 -7.51 -6.78 1.42
C ALA A 25 -6.66 -7.94 0.87
N MET A 26 -5.69 -7.63 0.00
CA MET A 26 -4.78 -8.61 -0.58
C MET A 26 -3.90 -9.27 0.48
N THR A 27 -3.35 -8.48 1.41
CA THR A 27 -2.54 -8.96 2.54
C THR A 27 -3.35 -9.93 3.43
N THR A 28 -4.61 -9.59 3.69
CA THR A 28 -5.51 -10.45 4.49
C THR A 28 -5.79 -11.78 3.79
N VAL A 29 -6.10 -11.74 2.49
CA VAL A 29 -6.37 -12.96 1.69
C VAL A 29 -5.12 -13.83 1.57
N ASP A 30 -3.94 -13.24 1.34
CA ASP A 30 -2.67 -13.97 1.26
C ASP A 30 -2.35 -14.70 2.57
N ALA A 31 -2.54 -14.03 3.72
CA ALA A 31 -2.36 -14.65 5.02
C ALA A 31 -3.31 -15.84 5.23
N MET A 32 -4.57 -15.72 4.80
CA MET A 32 -5.53 -16.82 4.86
C MET A 32 -5.11 -17.98 3.96
N LEU A 33 -4.67 -17.71 2.73
CA LEU A 33 -4.21 -18.74 1.79
C LEU A 33 -3.01 -19.51 2.33
N ARG A 34 -2.04 -18.81 2.94
CA ARG A 34 -0.86 -19.44 3.57
C ARG A 34 -1.28 -20.37 4.70
N ARG A 35 -2.23 -19.97 5.53
CA ARG A 35 -2.73 -20.80 6.65
C ARG A 35 -3.54 -22.00 6.15
N LEU A 36 -4.37 -21.81 5.14
CA LEU A 36 -5.08 -22.91 4.48
C LEU A 36 -4.12 -23.90 3.83
N GLY A 37 -3.03 -23.41 3.21
CA GLY A 37 -1.95 -24.25 2.66
C GLY A 37 -1.18 -25.02 3.74
N ALA A 38 -1.11 -24.50 4.95
CA ALA A 38 -0.52 -25.19 6.12
C ALA A 38 -1.45 -26.22 6.75
N GLY A 39 -2.70 -26.37 6.25
CA GLY A 39 -3.67 -27.35 6.73
C GLY A 39 -4.68 -26.81 7.75
N ASP A 40 -4.69 -25.51 8.01
CA ASP A 40 -5.68 -24.91 8.91
C ASP A 40 -7.08 -24.95 8.30
N THR A 41 -8.10 -24.96 9.16
CA THR A 41 -9.48 -24.79 8.73
C THR A 41 -9.73 -23.33 8.29
N LYS A 42 -10.78 -23.12 7.50
CA LYS A 42 -11.17 -21.77 7.04
C LYS A 42 -11.42 -20.80 8.19
N ASP A 43 -12.00 -21.29 9.29
CA ASP A 43 -12.28 -20.51 10.49
C ASP A 43 -10.99 -20.12 11.22
N GLN A 44 -10.05 -21.04 11.33
CA GLN A 44 -8.74 -20.77 11.92
C GLN A 44 -7.94 -19.78 11.09
N ALA A 45 -7.92 -19.95 9.76
CA ALA A 45 -7.25 -19.04 8.83
C ALA A 45 -7.82 -17.62 8.91
N ALA A 46 -9.16 -17.48 8.92
CA ALA A 46 -9.83 -16.17 9.05
C ALA A 46 -9.55 -15.50 10.40
N THR A 47 -9.64 -16.28 11.49
CA THR A 47 -9.36 -15.77 12.84
C THR A 47 -7.90 -15.36 12.99
N PHE A 48 -6.97 -16.11 12.42
CA PHE A 48 -5.55 -15.77 12.41
C PHE A 48 -5.31 -14.47 11.66
N ALA A 49 -5.85 -14.31 10.44
CA ALA A 49 -5.70 -13.10 9.67
C ALA A 49 -6.20 -11.88 10.46
N TYR A 50 -7.41 -11.96 11.05
CA TYR A 50 -7.95 -10.90 11.87
C TYR A 50 -7.04 -10.55 13.06
N ARG A 51 -6.69 -11.55 13.89
CA ARG A 51 -5.93 -11.32 15.14
C ARG A 51 -4.52 -10.82 14.90
N THR A 52 -3.90 -11.26 13.81
CA THR A 52 -2.49 -10.96 13.52
C THR A 52 -2.32 -9.68 12.72
N LEU A 53 -3.23 -9.39 11.79
CA LEU A 53 -3.05 -8.30 10.83
C LEU A 53 -3.86 -7.05 11.16
N ALA A 54 -4.99 -7.14 11.87
CA ALA A 54 -5.87 -5.99 12.07
C ALA A 54 -5.16 -4.78 12.71
N ALA A 55 -4.40 -5.00 13.78
CA ALA A 55 -3.72 -3.92 14.49
C ALA A 55 -2.51 -3.36 13.71
N PRO A 56 -1.58 -4.18 13.16
CA PRO A 56 -0.48 -3.66 12.34
C PRO A 56 -0.96 -2.90 11.10
N MET A 57 -2.02 -3.39 10.44
CA MET A 57 -2.61 -2.72 9.27
C MET A 57 -3.21 -1.37 9.65
N LEU A 58 -3.92 -1.27 10.80
CA LEU A 58 -4.44 0.00 11.30
C LEU A 58 -3.31 1.01 11.55
N ILE A 59 -2.23 0.56 12.18
CA ILE A 59 -1.08 1.42 12.43
C ILE A 59 -0.49 1.93 11.10
N GLY A 60 -0.30 1.05 10.11
CA GLY A 60 0.16 1.44 8.78
C GLY A 60 -0.75 2.46 8.12
N THR A 61 -2.07 2.22 8.16
CA THR A 61 -3.10 3.13 7.66
C THR A 61 -3.02 4.49 8.33
N LEU A 62 -2.90 4.55 9.66
CA LEU A 62 -2.79 5.80 10.41
C LEU A 62 -1.50 6.55 10.09
N VAL A 63 -0.37 5.85 9.94
CA VAL A 63 0.91 6.45 9.52
C VAL A 63 0.80 7.04 8.12
N THR A 64 0.14 6.35 7.20
CA THR A 64 -0.12 6.86 5.84
C THR A 64 -0.98 8.12 5.89
N ILE A 65 -2.07 8.13 6.65
CA ILE A 65 -2.92 9.33 6.84
C ILE A 65 -2.10 10.47 7.45
N ALA A 66 -1.29 10.19 8.47
CA ALA A 66 -0.44 11.18 9.11
C ALA A 66 0.57 11.84 8.14
N SER A 67 1.04 11.09 7.13
CA SER A 67 1.93 11.62 6.10
C SER A 67 1.26 12.67 5.20
N PHE A 68 -0.06 12.65 5.07
CA PHE A 68 -0.84 13.64 4.32
C PHE A 68 -1.24 14.86 5.17
N VAL A 69 -1.07 14.82 6.50
CA VAL A 69 -1.44 15.93 7.39
C VAL A 69 -0.74 17.25 7.02
N PRO A 70 0.59 17.29 6.79
CA PRO A 70 1.27 18.54 6.42
C PRO A 70 0.71 19.17 5.14
N ILE A 71 0.29 18.33 4.20
CA ILE A 71 -0.28 18.76 2.92
C ILE A 71 -1.70 19.30 3.14
N GLY A 72 -2.50 18.61 3.94
CA GLY A 72 -3.90 18.98 4.22
C GLY A 72 -4.04 20.30 5.01
N PHE A 73 -3.07 20.62 5.86
CA PHE A 73 -3.12 21.82 6.70
C PHE A 73 -2.20 22.95 6.21
N ALA A 74 -1.68 22.88 4.97
CA ALA A 74 -0.89 23.95 4.40
C ALA A 74 -1.71 25.23 4.24
N LYS A 75 -1.30 26.32 4.88
CA LYS A 75 -1.96 27.65 4.80
C LYS A 75 -1.57 28.36 3.50
N SER A 76 -2.12 27.90 2.39
CA SER A 76 -1.91 28.50 1.06
C SER A 76 -3.16 28.35 0.20
N SER A 77 -3.30 29.13 -0.87
CA SER A 77 -4.38 28.95 -1.84
C SER A 77 -4.40 27.54 -2.47
N ALA A 78 -3.26 26.85 -2.50
CA ALA A 78 -3.18 25.44 -2.82
C ALA A 78 -3.71 24.55 -1.67
N GLY A 79 -3.70 25.03 -0.43
CA GLY A 79 -4.13 24.29 0.76
C GLY A 79 -5.61 23.89 0.75
N GLU A 80 -6.49 24.73 0.19
CA GLU A 80 -7.92 24.41 0.09
C GLU A 80 -8.17 23.18 -0.82
N TYR A 81 -7.41 23.07 -1.91
CA TYR A 81 -7.48 21.92 -2.80
C TYR A 81 -6.83 20.67 -2.20
N THR A 82 -5.72 20.84 -1.49
CA THR A 82 -5.00 19.73 -0.87
C THR A 82 -5.70 19.19 0.36
N PHE A 83 -6.51 20.00 1.06
CA PHE A 83 -7.38 19.52 2.15
C PHE A 83 -8.42 18.51 1.64
N SER A 84 -8.98 18.73 0.46
CA SER A 84 -9.90 17.76 -0.15
C SER A 84 -9.21 16.42 -0.42
N ILE A 85 -7.94 16.43 -0.89
CA ILE A 85 -7.14 15.22 -1.09
C ILE A 85 -6.95 14.48 0.24
N PHE A 86 -6.49 15.20 1.27
CA PHE A 86 -6.29 14.63 2.60
C PHE A 86 -7.55 13.99 3.15
N SER A 87 -8.69 14.67 3.06
CA SER A 87 -9.96 14.17 3.58
C SER A 87 -10.45 12.94 2.84
N VAL A 88 -10.41 12.96 1.50
CA VAL A 88 -10.84 11.82 0.67
C VAL A 88 -9.94 10.61 0.90
N VAL A 89 -8.62 10.79 0.87
CA VAL A 89 -7.68 9.70 1.11
C VAL A 89 -7.82 9.15 2.53
N GLY A 90 -7.88 10.02 3.53
CA GLY A 90 -7.98 9.61 4.93
C GLY A 90 -9.25 8.79 5.21
N ILE A 91 -10.41 9.27 4.77
CA ILE A 91 -11.68 8.55 4.95
C ILE A 91 -11.65 7.22 4.18
N SER A 92 -11.19 7.24 2.93
CA SER A 92 -11.11 6.03 2.10
C SER A 92 -10.21 4.97 2.72
N LEU A 93 -9.06 5.34 3.29
CA LEU A 93 -8.13 4.42 3.93
C LEU A 93 -8.74 3.79 5.20
N ILE A 94 -9.43 4.56 6.04
CA ILE A 94 -10.11 4.01 7.24
C ILE A 94 -11.21 3.04 6.84
N VAL A 95 -12.04 3.39 5.83
CA VAL A 95 -13.08 2.51 5.32
C VAL A 95 -12.47 1.24 4.72
N SER A 96 -11.35 1.36 3.99
CA SER A 96 -10.60 0.23 3.45
C SER A 96 -10.16 -0.73 4.54
N TRP A 97 -9.53 -0.20 5.57
CA TRP A 97 -9.09 -1.01 6.70
C TRP A 97 -10.27 -1.78 7.32
N LEU A 98 -11.42 -1.12 7.55
CA LEU A 98 -12.63 -1.77 8.06
C LEU A 98 -13.10 -2.91 7.13
N VAL A 99 -13.12 -2.65 5.82
CA VAL A 99 -13.51 -3.66 4.83
C VAL A 99 -12.51 -4.82 4.83
N ALA A 100 -11.22 -4.55 4.82
CA ALA A 100 -10.20 -5.59 4.83
C ALA A 100 -10.24 -6.46 6.10
N VAL A 101 -10.49 -5.86 7.25
CA VAL A 101 -10.50 -6.56 8.54
C VAL A 101 -11.79 -7.36 8.76
N ILE A 102 -12.93 -6.89 8.26
CA ILE A 102 -14.23 -7.51 8.48
C ILE A 102 -14.64 -8.37 7.29
N PHE A 103 -14.68 -7.77 6.08
CA PHE A 103 -15.25 -8.44 4.91
C PHE A 103 -14.27 -9.39 4.23
N ALA A 104 -12.95 -9.08 4.18
CA ALA A 104 -12.00 -9.96 3.52
C ALA A 104 -11.90 -11.33 4.20
N PRO A 105 -11.86 -11.48 5.54
CA PRO A 105 -11.92 -12.78 6.19
C PRO A 105 -13.25 -13.51 5.97
N LEU A 106 -14.39 -12.80 5.99
CA LEU A 106 -15.70 -13.38 5.74
C LEU A 106 -15.84 -13.93 4.32
N LEU A 107 -15.49 -13.12 3.33
CA LEU A 107 -15.49 -13.51 1.93
C LEU A 107 -14.45 -14.60 1.66
N GLY A 108 -13.28 -14.49 2.27
CA GLY A 108 -12.24 -15.51 2.19
C GLY A 108 -12.73 -16.87 2.69
N LYS A 109 -13.42 -16.90 3.83
CA LYS A 109 -14.06 -18.14 4.34
C LYS A 109 -15.09 -18.72 3.34
N ALA A 110 -15.87 -17.87 2.66
CA ALA A 110 -16.88 -18.30 1.69
C ALA A 110 -16.27 -18.79 0.37
N ILE A 111 -15.33 -18.04 -0.18
CA ILE A 111 -14.83 -18.20 -1.55
C ILE A 111 -13.58 -19.07 -1.62
N LEU A 112 -12.64 -18.93 -0.65
CA LEU A 112 -11.39 -19.67 -0.69
C LEU A 112 -11.63 -21.16 -0.52
N LYS A 113 -11.08 -21.92 -1.43
CA LYS A 113 -10.95 -23.38 -1.30
C LYS A 113 -9.59 -23.67 -0.69
N ALA A 114 -9.53 -24.60 0.28
CA ALA A 114 -8.24 -25.08 0.73
C ALA A 114 -7.45 -25.55 -0.50
N PRO A 115 -6.24 -25.02 -0.73
CA PRO A 115 -5.43 -25.54 -1.81
C PRO A 115 -5.25 -27.04 -1.54
N LYS A 116 -5.48 -27.87 -2.56
CA LYS A 116 -5.07 -29.27 -2.46
C LYS A 116 -3.59 -29.24 -2.14
N VAL A 117 -3.16 -29.97 -1.13
CA VAL A 117 -1.75 -30.20 -0.82
C VAL A 117 -1.18 -30.97 -2.01
N GLU A 118 -0.93 -30.26 -3.10
CA GLU A 118 -0.12 -30.76 -4.19
C GLU A 118 1.32 -30.56 -3.76
N ALA A 119 2.06 -31.65 -3.90
CA ALA A 119 3.51 -31.70 -3.64
C ALA A 119 4.17 -30.42 -4.13
N GLU A 120 5.12 -29.91 -3.31
CA GLU A 120 5.90 -28.69 -3.45
C GLU A 120 5.81 -28.05 -4.84
N PRO A 121 5.26 -26.81 -4.97
CA PRO A 121 5.17 -26.17 -6.27
C PRO A 121 6.57 -26.12 -6.85
N LYS A 122 6.74 -26.73 -8.05
CA LYS A 122 8.01 -26.67 -8.79
C LYS A 122 8.41 -25.19 -8.85
N GLN A 123 9.42 -24.81 -8.08
CA GLN A 123 9.91 -23.44 -8.07
C GLN A 123 10.19 -23.02 -9.50
N SER A 124 9.53 -21.97 -9.94
CA SER A 124 9.82 -21.36 -11.23
C SER A 124 11.27 -20.92 -11.26
N LYS A 125 11.94 -20.99 -12.42
CA LYS A 125 13.32 -20.50 -12.57
C LYS A 125 13.47 -19.05 -12.12
N ILE A 126 12.40 -18.24 -12.25
CA ILE A 126 12.35 -16.85 -11.79
C ILE A 126 12.35 -16.80 -10.25
N GLU A 127 11.56 -17.65 -9.59
CA GLU A 127 11.51 -17.73 -8.12
C GLU A 127 12.85 -18.21 -7.54
N ALA A 128 13.47 -19.19 -8.17
CA ALA A 128 14.82 -19.67 -7.79
C ALA A 128 15.87 -18.56 -7.95
N GLY A 129 15.81 -17.79 -9.05
CA GLY A 129 16.70 -16.66 -9.29
C GLY A 129 16.50 -15.55 -8.24
N TYR A 130 15.24 -15.18 -7.97
CA TYR A 130 14.91 -14.20 -6.94
C TYR A 130 15.34 -14.67 -5.54
N GLY A 131 15.10 -15.93 -5.20
CA GLY A 131 15.52 -16.52 -3.95
C GLY A 131 17.06 -16.51 -3.77
N SER A 132 17.82 -16.76 -4.84
CA SER A 132 19.27 -16.68 -4.83
C SER A 132 19.77 -15.24 -4.64
N PHE A 133 19.14 -14.28 -5.32
CA PHE A 133 19.44 -12.86 -5.16
C PHE A 133 19.17 -12.40 -3.71
N LEU A 134 18.02 -12.77 -3.16
CA LEU A 134 17.63 -12.41 -1.79
C LEU A 134 18.60 -13.02 -0.75
N LYS A 135 18.97 -14.30 -0.93
CA LYS A 135 19.97 -14.95 -0.08
C LYS A 135 21.34 -14.25 -0.15
N GLY A 136 21.74 -13.81 -1.35
CA GLY A 136 22.95 -13.03 -1.55
C GLY A 136 22.93 -11.69 -0.82
N ALA A 137 21.80 -10.96 -0.94
CA ALA A 137 21.61 -9.69 -0.27
C ALA A 137 21.66 -9.83 1.28
N ILE A 138 21.02 -10.87 1.82
CA ILE A 138 21.04 -11.15 3.26
C ILE A 138 22.43 -11.59 3.73
N ARG A 139 23.17 -12.34 2.91
CA ARG A 139 24.51 -12.82 3.24
C ARG A 139 25.55 -11.70 3.29
N MET A 140 25.33 -10.62 2.53
CA MET A 140 26.24 -9.48 2.47
C MET A 140 25.52 -8.18 2.90
N PRO A 141 25.12 -8.06 4.17
CA PRO A 141 24.26 -6.95 4.62
C PRO A 141 24.92 -5.58 4.43
N TRP A 142 26.20 -5.48 4.67
CA TRP A 142 26.95 -4.22 4.50
C TRP A 142 27.02 -3.75 3.05
N LEU A 143 27.14 -4.70 2.11
CA LEU A 143 27.10 -4.37 0.68
C LEU A 143 25.71 -3.88 0.29
N THR A 144 24.66 -4.57 0.74
CA THR A 144 23.26 -4.20 0.48
C THR A 144 22.94 -2.81 1.03
N ILE A 145 23.35 -2.53 2.27
CA ILE A 145 23.19 -1.20 2.89
C ILE A 145 23.98 -0.15 2.09
N GLY A 146 25.22 -0.43 1.71
CA GLY A 146 26.04 0.49 0.94
C GLY A 146 25.44 0.83 -0.43
N VAL A 147 24.94 -0.18 -1.15
CA VAL A 147 24.24 0.02 -2.44
C VAL A 147 22.96 0.85 -2.25
N THR A 148 22.18 0.56 -1.23
CA THR A 148 20.93 1.30 -0.95
C THR A 148 21.20 2.76 -0.58
N LEU A 149 22.19 3.01 0.30
CA LEU A 149 22.58 4.36 0.67
C LEU A 149 23.21 5.11 -0.50
N GLY A 150 24.01 4.42 -1.33
CA GLY A 150 24.56 4.99 -2.56
C GLY A 150 23.49 5.39 -3.56
N ALA A 151 22.50 4.52 -3.80
CA ALA A 151 21.35 4.82 -4.65
C ALA A 151 20.53 6.00 -4.10
N PHE A 152 20.34 6.06 -2.78
CA PHE A 152 19.65 7.17 -2.12
C PHE A 152 20.43 8.49 -2.28
N ALA A 153 21.75 8.48 -2.09
CA ALA A 153 22.58 9.67 -2.29
C ALA A 153 22.55 10.17 -3.74
N VAL A 154 22.59 9.25 -4.71
CA VAL A 154 22.43 9.56 -6.13
C VAL A 154 21.05 10.16 -6.41
N ALA A 155 19.99 9.59 -5.85
CA ALA A 155 18.63 10.13 -5.97
C ALA A 155 18.53 11.56 -5.41
N LEU A 156 19.07 11.81 -4.22
CA LEU A 156 19.13 13.16 -3.64
C LEU A 156 19.91 14.15 -4.52
N PHE A 157 21.02 13.71 -5.12
CA PHE A 157 21.78 14.54 -6.05
C PHE A 157 20.98 14.89 -7.32
N LEU A 158 20.25 13.90 -7.84
CA LEU A 158 19.40 14.08 -9.04
C LEU A 158 18.20 14.98 -8.78
N VAL A 159 17.66 15.01 -7.57
CA VAL A 159 16.55 15.94 -7.20
C VAL A 159 16.93 17.41 -7.45
N ARG A 160 18.22 17.76 -7.34
CA ARG A 160 18.71 19.11 -7.62
C ARG A 160 18.49 19.55 -9.09
N TYR A 161 18.40 18.59 -10.00
CA TYR A 161 18.17 18.86 -11.44
C TYR A 161 16.69 18.89 -11.82
N VAL A 162 15.79 18.57 -10.89
CA VAL A 162 14.35 18.64 -11.14
C VAL A 162 13.89 20.08 -11.04
N PRO A 163 13.38 20.69 -12.12
CA PRO A 163 12.87 22.05 -12.08
C PRO A 163 11.67 22.13 -11.14
N GLN A 164 11.77 22.99 -10.13
CA GLN A 164 10.70 23.20 -9.13
C GLN A 164 9.64 24.16 -9.72
N GLN A 165 8.86 23.66 -10.67
CA GLN A 165 7.70 24.39 -11.19
C GLN A 165 6.42 23.71 -10.68
N PHE A 166 5.69 24.40 -9.82
CA PHE A 166 4.44 23.89 -9.25
C PHE A 166 3.29 23.92 -10.28
N PHE A 167 3.37 24.82 -11.25
CA PHE A 167 2.47 24.88 -12.41
C PHE A 167 3.29 25.07 -13.68
N PRO A 168 3.03 24.30 -14.75
CA PRO A 168 3.60 24.60 -16.05
C PRO A 168 3.09 25.98 -16.49
N ALA A 169 3.99 26.83 -16.96
CA ALA A 169 3.62 28.10 -17.57
C ALA A 169 2.63 27.79 -18.71
N SER A 170 1.40 28.30 -18.61
CA SER A 170 0.44 28.14 -19.70
C SER A 170 0.80 29.13 -20.78
N ASP A 171 1.58 28.69 -21.75
CA ASP A 171 1.72 29.39 -23.04
C ASP A 171 0.37 29.27 -23.78
N ARG A 172 -0.62 30.07 -23.37
CA ARG A 172 -1.74 30.41 -24.24
C ARG A 172 -1.37 31.69 -24.96
N PRO A 173 -1.17 31.65 -26.28
CA PRO A 173 -1.19 32.85 -27.05
C PRO A 173 -2.61 33.43 -26.96
N GLU A 174 -2.72 34.70 -26.60
CA GLU A 174 -3.95 35.50 -26.67
C GLU A 174 -4.44 35.62 -28.11
#